data_d41016c949d7f6e4127e2fbe5b7428d6
#
_entry.id   d41016c949d7f6e4127e2fbe5b7428d6
#
_cell.length_a   1.000
_cell.length_b   1.000
_cell.length_c   1.000
_cell.angle_alpha   90.00
_cell.angle_beta   90.00
_cell.angle_gamma   90.00
#
_symmetry.space_group_name_H-M   'P 1'
#
loop_
_entity.id
_entity.type
_entity.pdbx_description
1 polymer ?
#
loop_
_entity_poly.entity_id
_entity_poly.type
_entity_poly.pdbx_seq_one_letter_code
_entity_poly.pdbx_strand_id
1 'polypeptide(L)'
;MKKYVIVSVLSLGMLFVSCEEKATKKINEENLELAKERDAQIKEGPKLQFEKTEHDFGVIQEGDIVETVFVFKNSGKSELIISSAKGNCGCTVPEWPKQPIMPGEEGRIKVKFNSDRKPNLQQKQVTLVTNTENGKEILKIKAQVIPRSKNS
;
A
#
# COMPACT_ATOMS: atom_id res chain seq x y z
N MET A 1 -79.34 49.83 13.91
CA MET A 1 -79.28 49.73 12.43
C MET A 1 -77.87 49.43 11.98
N LYS A 2 -77.76 48.37 11.19
CA LYS A 2 -76.63 48.11 10.23
C LYS A 2 -75.27 47.76 10.82
N LYS A 3 -74.56 46.83 10.34
CA LYS A 3 -74.68 45.70 9.43
C LYS A 3 -73.43 44.85 9.63
N TYR A 4 -73.56 43.62 9.84
CA TYR A 4 -72.45 42.65 9.93
C TYR A 4 -71.82 42.46 8.53
N VAL A 5 -70.50 42.54 8.49
CA VAL A 5 -69.75 42.00 7.36
C VAL A 5 -68.78 40.96 7.93
N ILE A 6 -69.14 39.71 7.63
CA ILE A 6 -68.31 38.55 7.91
C ILE A 6 -67.31 38.45 6.76
N VAL A 7 -66.04 38.56 7.06
CA VAL A 7 -64.96 38.19 6.13
C VAL A 7 -64.37 36.90 6.63
N SER A 8 -64.78 35.84 5.95
CA SER A 8 -64.20 34.51 6.07
C SER A 8 -62.87 34.51 5.36
N VAL A 9 -61.78 34.42 6.10
CA VAL A 9 -60.43 34.16 5.53
C VAL A 9 -60.16 32.67 5.63
N LEU A 10 -60.19 32.01 4.49
CA LEU A 10 -59.75 30.61 4.30
C LEU A 10 -58.28 30.51 4.67
N SER A 11 -58.01 29.83 5.75
CA SER A 11 -56.67 29.35 6.10
C SER A 11 -56.31 28.14 5.25
N LEU A 12 -55.60 28.35 4.16
CA LEU A 12 -55.01 27.28 3.35
C LEU A 12 -53.73 26.82 4.06
N GLY A 13 -53.86 25.78 4.88
CA GLY A 13 -52.74 25.13 5.56
C GLY A 13 -51.80 24.47 4.55
N MET A 14 -50.63 25.01 4.39
CA MET A 14 -49.50 24.34 3.72
C MET A 14 -49.00 23.19 4.61
N LEU A 15 -49.33 21.98 4.25
CA LEU A 15 -48.67 20.78 4.72
C LEU A 15 -47.39 20.62 3.91
N PHE A 16 -46.30 21.21 4.34
CA PHE A 16 -44.99 20.81 3.91
C PHE A 16 -44.59 19.55 4.67
N VAL A 17 -44.75 18.43 4.02
CA VAL A 17 -44.26 17.13 4.51
C VAL A 17 -42.75 17.18 4.52
N SER A 18 -42.17 17.17 5.70
CA SER A 18 -40.77 16.92 5.98
C SER A 18 -40.45 15.48 5.60
N CYS A 19 -39.96 15.28 4.40
CA CYS A 19 -39.51 13.96 3.90
C CYS A 19 -37.98 13.86 3.74
N GLU A 20 -37.22 14.89 4.12
CA GLU A 20 -35.76 14.95 3.84
C GLU A 20 -34.87 14.40 4.95
N GLU A 21 -35.27 14.41 6.19
CA GLU A 21 -34.39 13.98 7.29
C GLU A 21 -34.17 12.46 7.38
N LYS A 22 -35.11 11.65 6.92
CA LYS A 22 -34.96 10.19 7.01
C LYS A 22 -34.01 9.62 5.96
N ALA A 23 -33.94 10.23 4.79
CA ALA A 23 -33.06 9.75 3.70
C ALA A 23 -31.59 10.04 3.98
N THR A 24 -31.26 11.26 4.45
CA THR A 24 -29.90 11.66 4.80
C THR A 24 -29.36 10.89 6.01
N LYS A 25 -30.20 10.61 7.01
CA LYS A 25 -29.79 9.85 8.19
C LYS A 25 -29.51 8.39 7.84
N LYS A 26 -30.32 7.78 6.97
CA LYS A 26 -30.12 6.39 6.51
C LYS A 26 -28.85 6.25 5.68
N ILE A 27 -28.55 7.22 4.80
CA ILE A 27 -27.32 7.23 4.00
C ILE A 27 -26.08 7.38 4.91
N ASN A 28 -26.15 8.20 5.95
CA ASN A 28 -25.05 8.35 6.90
C ASN A 28 -24.80 7.10 7.76
N GLU A 29 -25.86 6.41 8.17
CA GLU A 29 -25.74 5.16 8.93
C GLU A 29 -25.15 4.04 8.06
N GLU A 30 -25.60 3.89 6.84
CA GLU A 30 -25.07 2.91 5.89
C GLU A 30 -23.60 3.18 5.55
N ASN A 31 -23.22 4.43 5.31
CA ASN A 31 -21.84 4.81 5.10
C ASN A 31 -20.96 4.59 6.34
N LEU A 32 -21.50 4.77 7.53
CA LEU A 32 -20.78 4.53 8.77
C LEU A 32 -20.54 3.01 9.00
N GLU A 33 -21.52 2.17 8.71
CA GLU A 33 -21.37 0.72 8.79
C GLU A 33 -20.36 0.21 7.74
N LEU A 34 -20.45 0.69 6.50
CA LEU A 34 -19.47 0.38 5.44
C LEU A 34 -18.06 0.84 5.81
N ALA A 35 -17.91 1.97 6.48
CA ALA A 35 -16.61 2.44 6.98
C ALA A 35 -16.08 1.53 8.08
N LYS A 36 -16.92 1.11 9.05
CA LYS A 36 -16.53 0.18 10.13
C LYS A 36 -16.13 -1.20 9.58
N GLU A 37 -16.88 -1.71 8.60
CA GLU A 37 -16.54 -2.99 7.94
C GLU A 37 -15.21 -2.90 7.20
N ARG A 38 -14.97 -1.79 6.50
CA ARG A 38 -13.69 -1.53 5.83
C ARG A 38 -12.54 -1.45 6.82
N ASP A 39 -12.70 -0.71 7.91
CA ASP A 39 -11.69 -0.60 8.96
C ASP A 39 -11.43 -1.96 9.65
N ALA A 40 -12.45 -2.79 9.83
CA ALA A 40 -12.29 -4.14 10.33
C ALA A 40 -11.53 -5.03 9.34
N GLN A 41 -11.83 -4.97 8.06
CA GLN A 41 -11.10 -5.70 7.01
C GLN A 41 -9.64 -5.25 6.90
N ILE A 42 -9.34 -3.97 7.03
CA ILE A 42 -7.97 -3.43 7.07
C ILE A 42 -7.20 -4.00 8.27
N LYS A 43 -7.81 -4.03 9.46
CA LYS A 43 -7.19 -4.61 10.67
C LYS A 43 -6.91 -6.10 10.56
N GLU A 44 -7.75 -6.83 9.85
CA GLU A 44 -7.67 -8.28 9.62
C GLU A 44 -6.93 -8.62 8.31
N GLY A 45 -6.54 -7.61 7.52
CA GLY A 45 -5.87 -7.75 6.24
C GLY A 45 -4.47 -8.38 6.31
N PRO A 46 -3.83 -8.60 5.15
CA PRO A 46 -2.47 -9.10 5.09
C PRO A 46 -1.50 -8.05 5.64
N LYS A 47 -0.45 -8.51 6.33
CA LYS A 47 0.62 -7.66 6.86
C LYS A 47 1.97 -8.22 6.49
N LEU A 48 2.77 -7.40 5.83
CA LEU A 48 4.12 -7.76 5.41
C LEU A 48 5.12 -7.28 6.47
N GLN A 49 5.72 -8.21 7.18
CA GLN A 49 6.72 -7.93 8.21
C GLN A 49 8.08 -8.47 7.76
N PHE A 50 9.03 -7.58 7.47
CA PHE A 50 10.40 -7.95 7.13
C PHE A 50 11.27 -8.11 8.38
N GLU A 51 12.22 -9.03 8.35
CA GLU A 51 13.31 -9.10 9.33
C GLU A 51 14.26 -7.90 9.17
N LYS A 52 14.53 -7.52 7.92
CA LYS A 52 15.30 -6.33 7.54
C LYS A 52 14.81 -5.79 6.20
N THR A 53 14.85 -4.49 6.01
CA THR A 53 14.46 -3.82 4.77
C THR A 53 15.64 -3.23 4.01
N GLU A 54 16.85 -3.30 4.61
CA GLU A 54 18.08 -2.78 4.03
C GLU A 54 19.19 -3.82 4.11
N HIS A 55 20.08 -3.82 3.10
CA HIS A 55 21.28 -4.66 3.08
C HIS A 55 22.45 -3.91 2.48
N ASP A 56 23.59 -3.94 3.18
CA ASP A 56 24.86 -3.39 2.73
C ASP A 56 25.79 -4.53 2.31
N PHE A 57 26.18 -4.57 1.04
CA PHE A 57 27.15 -5.53 0.52
C PHE A 57 28.61 -5.20 0.90
N GLY A 58 28.83 -4.03 1.51
CA GLY A 58 30.17 -3.54 1.79
C GLY A 58 30.92 -3.12 0.51
N VAL A 59 32.20 -3.48 0.45
CA VAL A 59 33.09 -3.15 -0.68
C VAL A 59 33.08 -4.29 -1.68
N ILE A 60 32.77 -3.98 -2.95
CA ILE A 60 32.76 -4.93 -4.07
C ILE A 60 33.54 -4.34 -5.25
N GLN A 61 33.93 -5.17 -6.22
CA GLN A 61 34.61 -4.71 -7.44
C GLN A 61 33.59 -4.35 -8.53
N GLU A 62 33.93 -3.41 -9.39
CA GLU A 62 33.10 -3.10 -10.55
C GLU A 62 33.00 -4.31 -11.48
N GLY A 63 31.77 -4.72 -11.79
CA GLY A 63 31.45 -5.91 -12.57
C GLY A 63 31.04 -7.11 -11.73
N ASP A 64 31.16 -7.04 -10.41
CA ASP A 64 30.64 -8.10 -9.54
C ASP A 64 29.11 -8.14 -9.61
N ILE A 65 28.59 -9.38 -9.52
CA ILE A 65 27.18 -9.63 -9.34
C ILE A 65 26.99 -10.19 -7.94
N VAL A 66 26.30 -9.41 -7.10
CA VAL A 66 26.05 -9.76 -5.70
C VAL A 66 24.57 -9.99 -5.46
N GLU A 67 24.23 -10.85 -4.51
CA GLU A 67 22.86 -11.23 -4.21
C GLU A 67 22.60 -11.14 -2.69
N THR A 68 21.38 -10.78 -2.32
CA THR A 68 20.89 -10.87 -0.95
C THR A 68 19.47 -11.38 -0.93
N VAL A 69 19.05 -11.90 0.24
CA VAL A 69 17.69 -12.36 0.47
C VAL A 69 17.09 -11.55 1.61
N PHE A 70 15.93 -10.99 1.36
CA PHE A 70 15.08 -10.38 2.37
C PHE A 70 14.01 -11.39 2.76
N VAL A 71 14.05 -11.82 4.01
CA VAL A 71 13.04 -12.71 4.59
C VAL A 71 11.92 -11.85 5.18
N PHE A 72 10.69 -12.28 4.95
CA PHE A 72 9.50 -11.65 5.50
C PHE A 72 8.49 -12.69 5.96
N LYS A 73 7.55 -12.26 6.79
CA LYS A 73 6.43 -13.06 7.27
C LYS A 73 5.11 -12.33 7.00
N ASN A 74 4.09 -13.08 6.61
CA ASN A 74 2.73 -12.57 6.66
C ASN A 74 2.22 -12.61 8.10
N SER A 75 2.30 -11.51 8.81
CA SER A 75 1.81 -11.36 10.18
C SER A 75 0.34 -10.95 10.26
N GLY A 76 -0.34 -10.84 9.11
CA GLY A 76 -1.77 -10.56 9.01
C GLY A 76 -2.64 -11.80 9.17
N LYS A 77 -3.93 -11.64 8.92
CA LYS A 77 -4.93 -12.71 9.04
C LYS A 77 -5.52 -13.16 7.71
N SER A 78 -5.13 -12.54 6.61
CA SER A 78 -5.51 -12.93 5.25
C SER A 78 -4.29 -13.15 4.38
N GLU A 79 -4.47 -13.77 3.22
CA GLU A 79 -3.40 -14.06 2.27
C GLU A 79 -2.71 -12.79 1.77
N LEU A 80 -1.37 -12.83 1.76
CA LEU A 80 -0.52 -11.77 1.25
C LEU A 80 -0.14 -12.06 -0.20
N ILE A 81 -0.40 -11.12 -1.08
CA ILE A 81 -0.06 -11.20 -2.50
C ILE A 81 0.95 -10.11 -2.84
N ILE A 82 2.06 -10.49 -3.46
CA ILE A 82 3.04 -9.57 -4.05
C ILE A 82 2.82 -9.58 -5.56
N SER A 83 2.14 -8.57 -6.06
CA SER A 83 1.76 -8.47 -7.48
C SER A 83 2.94 -8.07 -8.37
N SER A 84 3.88 -7.28 -7.85
CA SER A 84 5.10 -6.94 -8.57
C SER A 84 6.26 -6.58 -7.64
N ALA A 85 7.48 -6.73 -8.17
CA ALA A 85 8.71 -6.21 -7.57
C ALA A 85 9.57 -5.61 -8.67
N LYS A 86 10.04 -4.38 -8.48
CA LYS A 86 10.84 -3.67 -9.48
C LYS A 86 12.01 -2.94 -8.83
N GLY A 87 13.21 -3.14 -9.37
CA GLY A 87 14.37 -2.30 -9.07
C GLY A 87 14.22 -0.92 -9.73
N ASN A 88 14.82 0.10 -9.11
CA ASN A 88 14.86 1.45 -9.67
C ASN A 88 15.82 1.60 -10.87
N CYS A 89 16.55 0.54 -11.24
CA CYS A 89 17.37 0.44 -12.44
C CYS A 89 17.36 -0.99 -12.96
N GLY A 90 17.69 -1.21 -14.23
CA GLY A 90 17.87 -2.55 -14.80
C GLY A 90 19.04 -3.35 -14.22
N CYS A 91 19.87 -2.72 -13.38
CA CYS A 91 20.99 -3.35 -12.68
C CYS A 91 20.58 -4.08 -11.39
N THR A 92 19.34 -3.93 -10.97
CA THR A 92 18.78 -4.56 -9.76
C THR A 92 17.55 -5.38 -10.13
N VAL A 93 17.67 -6.68 -10.01
CA VAL A 93 16.63 -7.65 -10.43
C VAL A 93 16.10 -8.37 -9.19
N PRO A 94 14.85 -8.14 -8.81
CA PRO A 94 14.20 -8.88 -7.74
C PRO A 94 13.51 -10.14 -8.25
N GLU A 95 13.57 -11.20 -7.44
CA GLU A 95 12.78 -12.42 -7.57
C GLU A 95 11.92 -12.57 -6.31
N TRP A 96 10.63 -12.89 -6.48
CA TRP A 96 9.68 -12.97 -5.37
C TRP A 96 8.69 -14.11 -5.56
N PRO A 97 8.04 -14.61 -4.48
CA PRO A 97 7.00 -15.62 -4.57
C PRO A 97 5.84 -15.14 -5.45
N LYS A 98 5.37 -15.99 -6.36
CA LYS A 98 4.22 -15.72 -7.22
C LYS A 98 2.91 -16.26 -6.64
N GLN A 99 3.02 -17.17 -5.67
CA GLN A 99 1.89 -17.72 -4.95
C GLN A 99 1.53 -16.83 -3.77
N PRO A 100 0.27 -16.78 -3.38
CA PRO A 100 -0.14 -16.13 -2.14
C PRO A 100 0.59 -16.73 -0.93
N ILE A 101 0.95 -15.90 0.02
CA ILE A 101 1.60 -16.28 1.28
C ILE A 101 0.53 -16.27 2.37
N MET A 102 0.27 -17.44 2.97
CA MET A 102 -0.79 -17.60 3.96
C MET A 102 -0.43 -16.90 5.29
N PRO A 103 -1.43 -16.59 6.14
CA PRO A 103 -1.18 -16.07 7.48
C PRO A 103 -0.18 -16.92 8.26
N GLY A 104 0.85 -16.28 8.80
CA GLY A 104 1.92 -16.93 9.55
C GLY A 104 3.05 -17.53 8.71
N GLU A 105 2.89 -17.65 7.39
CA GLU A 105 3.94 -18.14 6.51
C GLU A 105 5.03 -17.12 6.24
N GLU A 106 6.22 -17.63 5.95
CA GLU A 106 7.38 -16.84 5.54
C GLU A 106 7.58 -16.89 4.02
N GLY A 107 8.07 -15.77 3.50
CA GLY A 107 8.47 -15.65 2.11
C GLY A 107 9.85 -15.01 1.98
N ARG A 108 10.41 -15.06 0.78
CA ARG A 108 11.75 -14.56 0.49
C ARG A 108 11.74 -13.72 -0.78
N ILE A 109 12.36 -12.55 -0.71
CA ILE A 109 12.65 -11.70 -1.86
C ILE A 109 14.15 -11.80 -2.11
N LYS A 110 14.56 -12.39 -3.22
CA LYS A 110 15.94 -12.43 -3.64
C LYS A 110 16.23 -11.19 -4.50
N VAL A 111 17.28 -10.46 -4.19
CA VAL A 111 17.67 -9.25 -4.93
C VAL A 111 19.08 -9.43 -5.44
N LYS A 112 19.23 -9.36 -6.76
CA LYS A 112 20.51 -9.44 -7.47
C LYS A 112 20.90 -8.05 -7.96
N PHE A 113 22.13 -7.65 -7.70
CA PHE A 113 22.72 -6.39 -8.15
C PHE A 113 23.95 -6.63 -9.02
N ASN A 114 23.93 -6.08 -10.23
CA ASN A 114 25.07 -6.08 -11.13
C ASN A 114 25.78 -4.71 -11.07
N SER A 115 27.03 -4.69 -10.62
CA SER A 115 27.83 -3.50 -10.45
C SER A 115 28.59 -3.04 -11.71
N ASP A 116 28.39 -3.71 -12.85
CA ASP A 116 29.06 -3.32 -14.10
C ASP A 116 28.73 -1.87 -14.48
N ARG A 117 29.76 -1.09 -14.73
CA ARG A 117 29.67 0.38 -15.02
C ARG A 117 28.92 1.17 -13.95
N LYS A 118 29.05 0.77 -12.69
CA LYS A 118 28.44 1.42 -11.53
C LYS A 118 29.47 1.67 -10.43
N PRO A 119 30.52 2.49 -10.68
CA PRO A 119 31.55 2.75 -9.67
C PRO A 119 31.03 3.60 -8.51
N ASN A 120 31.81 3.65 -7.43
CA ASN A 120 31.57 4.40 -6.22
C ASN A 120 30.38 3.91 -5.39
N LEU A 121 29.89 4.74 -4.49
CA LEU A 121 28.76 4.39 -3.64
C LEU A 121 27.48 4.18 -4.46
N GLN A 122 26.94 3.00 -4.39
CA GLN A 122 25.67 2.62 -5.02
C GLN A 122 24.60 2.39 -3.96
N GLN A 123 23.46 3.04 -4.14
CA GLN A 123 22.24 2.79 -3.37
C GLN A 123 21.12 2.49 -4.35
N LYS A 124 20.47 1.36 -4.19
CA LYS A 124 19.39 0.92 -5.07
C LYS A 124 18.16 0.56 -4.23
N GLN A 125 17.01 0.72 -4.84
CA GLN A 125 15.73 0.41 -4.21
C GLN A 125 14.98 -0.61 -5.05
N VAL A 126 14.27 -1.49 -4.37
CA VAL A 126 13.27 -2.40 -4.94
C VAL A 126 11.94 -2.02 -4.36
N THR A 127 10.99 -1.68 -5.22
CA THR A 127 9.60 -1.40 -4.84
C THR A 127 8.78 -2.66 -5.06
N LEU A 128 8.13 -3.12 -4.00
CA LEU A 128 7.14 -4.19 -4.03
C LEU A 128 5.76 -3.57 -4.09
N VAL A 129 4.85 -4.15 -4.88
CA VAL A 129 3.43 -3.83 -4.86
C VAL A 129 2.68 -5.02 -4.25
N THR A 130 1.90 -4.75 -3.22
CA THR A 130 1.24 -5.77 -2.41
C THR A 130 -0.23 -5.44 -2.18
N ASN A 131 -0.99 -6.38 -1.66
CA ASN A 131 -2.36 -6.17 -1.22
C ASN A 131 -2.47 -5.76 0.27
N THR A 132 -1.36 -5.32 0.89
CA THR A 132 -1.39 -4.74 2.24
C THR A 132 -2.04 -3.35 2.23
N GLU A 133 -2.38 -2.82 3.39
CA GLU A 133 -2.94 -1.48 3.56
C GLU A 133 -2.09 -0.40 2.88
N ASN A 134 -0.77 -0.46 3.04
CA ASN A 134 0.16 0.48 2.41
C ASN A 134 0.25 0.31 0.89
N GLY A 135 -0.06 -0.88 0.37
CA GLY A 135 -0.03 -1.23 -1.04
C GLY A 135 1.39 -1.29 -1.64
N LYS A 136 2.39 -0.74 -0.96
CA LYS A 136 3.78 -0.69 -1.44
C LYS A 136 4.76 -0.80 -0.28
N GLU A 137 5.85 -1.55 -0.54
CA GLU A 137 6.99 -1.67 0.36
C GLU A 137 8.29 -1.41 -0.40
N ILE A 138 9.29 -0.90 0.30
CA ILE A 138 10.60 -0.54 -0.29
C ILE A 138 11.70 -1.30 0.41
N LEU A 139 12.48 -2.05 -0.36
CA LEU A 139 13.73 -2.65 0.08
C LEU A 139 14.90 -1.83 -0.47
N LYS A 140 15.97 -1.72 0.30
CA LYS A 140 17.18 -0.98 -0.09
C LYS A 140 18.39 -1.87 -0.07
N ILE A 141 19.27 -1.69 -1.04
CA ILE A 141 20.60 -2.27 -1.05
C ILE A 141 21.64 -1.19 -1.23
N LYS A 142 22.80 -1.39 -0.67
CA LYS A 142 23.94 -0.48 -0.72
C LYS A 142 25.21 -1.26 -1.00
N ALA A 143 26.14 -0.67 -1.75
CA ALA A 143 27.48 -1.20 -1.98
C ALA A 143 28.47 -0.05 -2.26
N GLN A 144 29.71 -0.18 -1.80
CA GLN A 144 30.85 0.63 -2.24
C GLN A 144 31.56 -0.12 -3.36
N VAL A 145 31.45 0.37 -4.59
CA VAL A 145 32.00 -0.28 -5.78
C VAL A 145 33.34 0.35 -6.12
N ILE A 146 34.39 -0.45 -6.08
CA ILE A 146 35.76 -0.04 -6.49
C ILE A 146 35.83 -0.10 -8.02
N PRO A 147 36.16 0.98 -8.71
CA PRO A 147 36.30 1.00 -10.16
C PRO A 147 37.35 0.02 -10.65
N ARG A 148 37.12 -0.58 -11.80
CA ARG A 148 38.19 -1.32 -12.51
C ARG A 148 39.31 -0.36 -12.87
N SER A 149 40.57 -0.73 -12.59
CA SER A 149 41.70 -0.01 -13.12
C SER A 149 41.63 -0.06 -14.65
N LYS A 150 41.61 1.11 -15.29
CA LYS A 150 41.83 1.17 -16.74
C LYS A 150 43.29 0.83 -16.96
N ASN A 151 43.59 -0.43 -17.27
CA ASN A 151 44.89 -0.76 -17.83
C ASN A 151 44.95 -0.06 -19.19
N SER A 152 45.84 0.90 -19.28
CA SER A 152 46.22 1.63 -20.51
C SER A 152 46.81 0.68 -21.52
#